data_8ad75e9fc8bea40236320a5785651e2e
#
_entry.id   8ad75e9fc8bea40236320a5785651e2e
#
_cell.length_a   1.000
_cell.length_b   1.000
_cell.length_c   1.000
_cell.angle_alpha   90.00
_cell.angle_beta   90.00
_cell.angle_gamma   90.00
#
_symmetry.space_group_name_H-M   'P 1'
#
loop_
_entity.id
_entity.type
_entity.pdbx_description
1 polymer ?
#
loop_
_entity_poly.entity_id
_entity_poly.type
_entity_poly.pdbx_seq_one_letter_code
_entity_poly.pdbx_strand_id
1 'polypeptide(L)'
;MFEGKKVRIRALEKTDIDEIMKWVNDPEVKENLLMRYPVSRFQEEKWIEKALDDSNQRNKVFAIETKDGVYLGGIGLHAINWENRSAEVGIVIGKKEHWNKGYGTDAMMTMLDFAFNRMNLHRVYLRVYDFNLRSIKSYEKCGFKREGVLRDDLYAHGEYHDTIIMGILRDEFKKLPDD
;
A
#
# COMPACT_ATOMS: atom_id res chain seq x y z
N MET A 1 2.01 16.26 3.85
CA MET A 1 3.25 15.45 3.81
C MET A 1 3.44 14.80 5.16
N PHE A 2 3.73 13.51 5.18
CA PHE A 2 4.06 12.74 6.39
C PHE A 2 5.48 12.21 6.25
N GLU A 3 6.26 12.22 7.32
CA GLU A 3 7.66 11.82 7.26
C GLU A 3 7.91 10.55 8.06
N GLY A 4 8.41 9.52 7.38
CA GLY A 4 9.03 8.34 7.99
C GLY A 4 10.54 8.56 8.19
N LYS A 5 11.25 7.51 8.61
CA LYS A 5 12.72 7.54 8.74
C LYS A 5 13.41 7.63 7.37
N LYS A 6 12.93 6.88 6.38
CA LYS A 6 13.51 6.73 5.02
C LYS A 6 12.67 7.38 3.93
N VAL A 7 11.36 7.52 4.16
CA VAL A 7 10.42 7.99 3.15
C VAL A 7 9.74 9.30 3.55
N ARG A 8 9.18 9.95 2.52
CA ARG A 8 8.11 10.94 2.65
C ARG A 8 6.87 10.40 1.95
N ILE A 9 5.72 10.62 2.56
CA ILE A 9 4.43 10.37 1.95
C ILE A 9 3.80 11.74 1.65
N ARG A 10 3.55 12.00 0.37
CA ARG A 10 2.99 13.26 -0.11
C ARG A 10 1.72 13.05 -0.92
N ALA A 11 1.02 14.11 -1.25
CA ALA A 11 -0.07 14.05 -2.21
C ALA A 11 0.42 13.42 -3.52
N LEU A 12 -0.44 12.60 -4.13
CA LEU A 12 -0.24 12.13 -5.50
C LEU A 12 -0.46 13.33 -6.44
N GLU A 13 0.37 13.47 -7.47
CA GLU A 13 0.28 14.52 -8.48
C GLU A 13 0.06 13.93 -9.87
N LYS A 14 -0.58 14.68 -10.78
CA LYS A 14 -0.75 14.22 -12.17
C LYS A 14 0.57 13.95 -12.88
N THR A 15 1.62 14.66 -12.49
CA THR A 15 2.98 14.49 -13.03
C THR A 15 3.65 13.17 -12.63
N ASP A 16 3.16 12.48 -11.59
CA ASP A 16 3.68 11.18 -11.17
C ASP A 16 3.41 10.08 -12.20
N ILE A 17 2.53 10.32 -13.18
CA ILE A 17 2.20 9.38 -14.26
C ILE A 17 3.44 8.86 -14.98
N ASP A 18 4.42 9.71 -15.23
CA ASP A 18 5.62 9.33 -15.99
C ASP A 18 6.49 8.33 -15.21
N GLU A 19 6.53 8.45 -13.90
CA GLU A 19 7.22 7.48 -13.03
C GLU A 19 6.41 6.18 -12.87
N ILE A 20 5.10 6.27 -12.72
CA ILE A 20 4.21 5.11 -12.62
C ILE A 20 4.31 4.25 -13.87
N MET A 21 4.25 4.86 -15.06
CA MET A 21 4.30 4.14 -16.34
C MET A 21 5.62 3.38 -16.58
N LYS A 22 6.69 3.69 -15.86
CA LYS A 22 7.96 2.96 -15.97
C LYS A 22 7.90 1.54 -15.38
N TRP A 23 7.01 1.31 -14.40
CA TRP A 23 6.97 0.05 -13.67
C TRP A 23 5.57 -0.60 -13.59
N VAL A 24 4.48 0.15 -13.87
CA VAL A 24 3.11 -0.38 -13.72
C VAL A 24 2.84 -1.64 -14.57
N ASN A 25 3.54 -1.79 -15.69
CA ASN A 25 3.46 -2.94 -16.56
C ASN A 25 4.63 -3.93 -16.39
N ASP A 26 5.56 -3.68 -15.49
CA ASP A 26 6.64 -4.63 -15.20
C ASP A 26 6.06 -5.92 -14.61
N PRO A 27 6.33 -7.09 -15.21
CA PRO A 27 5.75 -8.37 -14.75
C PRO A 27 6.04 -8.66 -13.28
N GLU A 28 7.25 -8.40 -12.82
CA GLU A 28 7.69 -8.68 -11.46
C GLU A 28 7.01 -7.76 -10.42
N VAL A 29 6.70 -6.53 -10.81
CA VAL A 29 5.91 -5.61 -9.97
C VAL A 29 4.45 -6.04 -9.94
N LYS A 30 3.90 -6.42 -11.11
CA LYS A 30 2.49 -6.82 -11.25
C LYS A 30 2.16 -8.14 -10.56
N GLU A 31 3.12 -9.05 -10.44
CA GLU A 31 2.93 -10.38 -9.85
C GLU A 31 2.25 -10.32 -8.47
N ASN A 32 2.58 -9.30 -7.69
CA ASN A 32 2.05 -9.10 -6.35
C ASN A 32 0.87 -8.11 -6.27
N LEU A 33 0.39 -7.62 -7.43
CA LEU A 33 -0.73 -6.69 -7.54
C LEU A 33 -1.92 -7.38 -8.22
N LEU A 34 -3.14 -6.88 -7.97
CA LEU A 34 -4.36 -7.36 -8.63
C LEU A 34 -4.46 -7.01 -10.13
N MET A 35 -3.38 -6.54 -10.73
CA MET A 35 -3.35 -6.01 -12.10
C MET A 35 -3.06 -7.12 -13.11
N ARG A 36 -4.10 -7.82 -13.56
CA ARG A 36 -3.98 -8.94 -14.52
C ARG A 36 -3.60 -8.50 -15.94
N TYR A 37 -4.09 -7.34 -16.37
CA TYR A 37 -3.95 -6.86 -17.75
C TYR A 37 -2.92 -5.74 -17.85
N PRO A 38 -2.29 -5.55 -19.02
CA PRO A 38 -1.49 -4.35 -19.27
C PRO A 38 -2.34 -3.10 -19.11
N VAL A 39 -1.76 -2.08 -18.47
CA VAL A 39 -2.40 -0.79 -18.23
C VAL A 39 -1.88 0.21 -19.26
N SER A 40 -2.79 0.83 -20.01
CA SER A 40 -2.43 1.92 -20.90
C SER A 40 -2.26 3.22 -20.11
N ARG A 41 -1.47 4.14 -20.67
CA ARG A 41 -1.32 5.48 -20.09
C ARG A 41 -2.67 6.17 -19.85
N PHE A 42 -3.59 6.05 -20.79
CA PHE A 42 -4.93 6.62 -20.68
C PHE A 42 -5.74 6.04 -19.49
N GLN A 43 -5.60 4.73 -19.21
CA GLN A 43 -6.26 4.11 -18.06
C GLN A 43 -5.64 4.61 -16.75
N GLU A 44 -4.32 4.75 -16.70
CA GLU A 44 -3.61 5.22 -15.53
C GLU A 44 -3.89 6.71 -15.25
N GLU A 45 -3.96 7.55 -16.28
CA GLU A 45 -4.38 8.95 -16.17
C GLU A 45 -5.79 9.06 -15.55
N LYS A 46 -6.74 8.25 -16.02
CA LYS A 46 -8.09 8.20 -15.45
C LYS A 46 -8.10 7.71 -13.99
N TRP A 47 -7.24 6.75 -13.68
CA TRP A 47 -7.11 6.27 -12.30
C TRP A 47 -6.57 7.39 -11.40
N ILE A 48 -5.54 8.12 -11.83
CA ILE A 48 -5.00 9.28 -11.09
C ILE A 48 -6.09 10.34 -10.90
N GLU A 49 -6.83 10.70 -11.94
CA GLU A 49 -7.93 11.68 -11.83
C GLU A 49 -8.96 11.26 -10.77
N LYS A 50 -9.33 9.98 -10.78
CA LYS A 50 -10.26 9.43 -9.77
C LYS A 50 -9.63 9.39 -8.36
N ALA A 51 -8.33 9.13 -8.25
CA ALA A 51 -7.61 9.13 -6.98
C ALA A 51 -7.47 10.53 -6.37
N LEU A 52 -7.39 11.55 -7.23
CA LEU A 52 -7.31 12.96 -6.84
C LEU A 52 -8.69 13.59 -6.56
N ASP A 53 -9.79 12.91 -6.84
CA ASP A 53 -11.13 13.40 -6.56
C ASP A 53 -11.40 13.40 -5.04
N ASP A 54 -11.39 14.61 -4.47
CA ASP A 54 -11.63 14.84 -3.03
C ASP A 54 -13.06 14.52 -2.58
N SER A 55 -14.01 14.39 -3.51
CA SER A 55 -15.38 13.94 -3.19
C SER A 55 -15.40 12.50 -2.67
N ASN A 56 -14.40 11.70 -3.02
CA ASN A 56 -14.27 10.33 -2.54
C ASN A 56 -13.70 10.26 -1.12
N GLN A 57 -14.61 10.30 -0.13
CA GLN A 57 -14.25 10.21 1.27
C GLN A 57 -13.85 8.79 1.74
N ARG A 58 -13.98 7.78 0.87
CA ARG A 58 -13.71 6.38 1.21
C ARG A 58 -12.35 5.87 0.74
N ASN A 59 -11.65 6.65 -0.09
CA ASN A 59 -10.33 6.28 -0.59
C ASN A 59 -9.40 7.50 -0.54
N LYS A 60 -8.20 7.30 -0.04
CA LYS A 60 -7.13 8.32 0.00
C LYS A 60 -5.83 7.68 -0.45
N VAL A 61 -5.26 8.17 -1.53
CA VAL A 61 -4.03 7.64 -2.13
C VAL A 61 -2.94 8.70 -2.09
N PHE A 62 -1.72 8.25 -1.84
CA PHE A 62 -0.54 9.09 -1.66
C PHE A 62 0.64 8.53 -2.44
N ALA A 63 1.55 9.41 -2.83
CA ALA A 63 2.85 9.07 -3.37
C ALA A 63 3.86 8.80 -2.25
N ILE A 64 4.73 7.81 -2.47
CA ILE A 64 5.89 7.51 -1.64
C ILE A 64 7.13 8.00 -2.36
N GLU A 65 7.95 8.78 -1.69
CA GLU A 65 9.27 9.18 -2.20
C GLU A 65 10.36 8.99 -1.14
N THR A 66 11.62 8.92 -1.58
CA THR A 66 12.77 8.96 -0.68
C THR A 66 12.95 10.35 -0.08
N LYS A 67 13.84 10.51 0.91
CA LYS A 67 14.16 11.82 1.51
C LYS A 67 14.75 12.83 0.51
N ASP A 68 15.38 12.35 -0.54
CA ASP A 68 15.96 13.14 -1.64
C ASP A 68 15.01 13.32 -2.83
N GLY A 69 13.72 12.91 -2.68
CA GLY A 69 12.66 13.22 -3.65
C GLY A 69 12.53 12.21 -4.80
N VAL A 70 13.12 11.01 -4.69
CA VAL A 70 12.93 9.96 -5.70
C VAL A 70 11.58 9.28 -5.48
N TYR A 71 10.69 9.34 -6.47
CA TYR A 71 9.40 8.64 -6.43
C TYR A 71 9.59 7.13 -6.38
N LEU A 72 9.01 6.46 -5.42
CA LEU A 72 9.14 5.02 -5.21
C LEU A 72 7.90 4.21 -5.59
N GLY A 73 6.71 4.81 -5.46
CA GLY A 73 5.44 4.13 -5.64
C GLY A 73 4.30 4.81 -4.90
N GLY A 74 3.29 4.05 -4.52
CA GLY A 74 2.09 4.58 -3.87
C GLY A 74 1.67 3.81 -2.63
N ILE A 75 0.95 4.49 -1.74
CA ILE A 75 0.29 3.90 -0.57
C ILE A 75 -1.08 4.55 -0.41
N GLY A 76 -2.09 3.77 -0.03
CA GLY A 76 -3.43 4.31 0.13
C GLY A 76 -4.23 3.62 1.23
N LEU A 77 -5.24 4.32 1.71
CA LEU A 77 -6.30 3.79 2.55
C LEU A 77 -7.57 3.69 1.69
N HIS A 78 -8.16 2.51 1.66
CA HIS A 78 -9.32 2.18 0.83
C HIS A 78 -10.47 1.70 1.70
N ALA A 79 -11.68 1.75 1.14
CA ALA A 79 -12.90 1.31 1.83
C ALA A 79 -13.03 1.90 3.24
N ILE A 80 -12.61 3.16 3.43
CA ILE A 80 -12.66 3.83 4.73
C ILE A 80 -14.10 3.80 5.22
N ASN A 81 -14.29 3.20 6.39
CA ASN A 81 -15.55 3.18 7.12
C ASN A 81 -15.41 4.06 8.37
N TRP A 82 -16.00 5.25 8.30
CA TRP A 82 -15.90 6.24 9.37
C TRP A 82 -16.68 5.85 10.63
N GLU A 83 -17.77 5.10 10.47
CA GLU A 83 -18.59 4.63 11.59
C GLU A 83 -17.81 3.59 12.42
N ASN A 84 -17.23 2.60 11.74
CA ASN A 84 -16.42 1.54 12.35
C ASN A 84 -14.96 1.95 12.56
N ARG A 85 -14.57 3.13 12.06
CA ARG A 85 -13.21 3.65 12.12
C ARG A 85 -12.17 2.64 11.60
N SER A 86 -12.42 2.09 10.41
CA SER A 86 -11.57 1.07 9.79
C SER A 86 -11.26 1.40 8.33
N ALA A 87 -10.13 0.90 7.83
CA ALA A 87 -9.75 1.02 6.43
C ALA A 87 -8.88 -0.15 5.98
N GLU A 88 -8.92 -0.44 4.69
CA GLU A 88 -7.96 -1.32 4.02
C GLU A 88 -6.75 -0.51 3.56
N VAL A 89 -5.53 -0.96 3.86
CA VAL A 89 -4.31 -0.34 3.36
C VAL A 89 -3.73 -1.13 2.21
N GLY A 90 -3.35 -0.41 1.14
CA GLY A 90 -2.61 -0.97 0.00
C GLY A 90 -1.32 -0.20 -0.23
N ILE A 91 -0.25 -0.91 -0.61
CA ILE A 91 1.06 -0.32 -0.89
C ILE A 91 1.70 -0.98 -2.11
N VAL A 92 2.38 -0.16 -2.91
CA VAL A 92 3.28 -0.63 -3.97
C VAL A 92 4.58 0.16 -3.93
N ILE A 93 5.71 -0.55 -3.98
CA ILE A 93 7.02 0.01 -4.31
C ILE A 93 7.34 -0.45 -5.73
N GLY A 94 7.19 0.45 -6.70
CA GLY A 94 7.38 0.15 -8.13
C GLY A 94 8.84 0.09 -8.54
N LYS A 95 9.73 0.86 -7.89
CA LYS A 95 11.17 0.86 -8.16
C LYS A 95 11.87 -0.33 -7.49
N LYS A 96 12.15 -1.38 -8.28
CA LYS A 96 12.72 -2.66 -7.82
C LYS A 96 14.07 -2.52 -7.13
N GLU A 97 14.89 -1.57 -7.57
CA GLU A 97 16.18 -1.26 -6.97
C GLU A 97 16.10 -0.78 -5.50
N HIS A 98 14.89 -0.42 -5.06
CA HIS A 98 14.60 -0.03 -3.68
C HIS A 98 13.94 -1.14 -2.84
N TRP A 99 13.71 -2.32 -3.41
CA TRP A 99 13.17 -3.46 -2.67
C TRP A 99 14.17 -3.98 -1.63
N ASN A 100 13.65 -4.60 -0.57
CA ASN A 100 14.43 -5.19 0.53
C ASN A 100 15.33 -4.21 1.31
N LYS A 101 15.14 -2.89 1.11
CA LYS A 101 15.89 -1.83 1.79
C LYS A 101 15.10 -1.12 2.90
N GLY A 102 13.92 -1.66 3.26
CA GLY A 102 13.07 -1.16 4.34
C GLY A 102 12.13 0.00 3.98
N TYR A 103 12.14 0.50 2.75
CA TYR A 103 11.27 1.61 2.33
C TYR A 103 9.78 1.28 2.46
N GLY A 104 9.36 0.08 2.06
CA GLY A 104 7.95 -0.36 2.19
C GLY A 104 7.50 -0.47 3.64
N THR A 105 8.36 -1.00 4.52
CA THR A 105 8.08 -1.08 5.96
C THR A 105 7.97 0.31 6.58
N ASP A 106 8.89 1.23 6.25
CA ASP A 106 8.87 2.59 6.77
C ASP A 106 7.63 3.38 6.27
N ALA A 107 7.26 3.22 4.99
CA ALA A 107 6.05 3.82 4.44
C ALA A 107 4.79 3.28 5.13
N MET A 108 4.71 1.97 5.38
CA MET A 108 3.59 1.35 6.09
C MET A 108 3.48 1.87 7.52
N MET A 109 4.58 1.93 8.27
CA MET A 109 4.61 2.47 9.64
C MET A 109 4.18 3.94 9.69
N THR A 110 4.63 4.73 8.72
CA THR A 110 4.25 6.15 8.59
C THR A 110 2.75 6.30 8.30
N MET A 111 2.19 5.45 7.44
CA MET A 111 0.77 5.44 7.14
C MET A 111 -0.07 4.99 8.34
N LEU A 112 0.38 3.98 9.09
CA LEU A 112 -0.31 3.54 10.30
C LEU A 112 -0.33 4.64 11.38
N ASP A 113 0.78 5.35 11.57
CA ASP A 113 0.83 6.50 12.49
C ASP A 113 -0.20 7.57 12.08
N PHE A 114 -0.27 7.89 10.80
CA PHE A 114 -1.26 8.82 10.27
C PHE A 114 -2.70 8.32 10.48
N ALA A 115 -2.97 7.06 10.11
CA ALA A 115 -4.30 6.46 10.22
C ALA A 115 -4.82 6.45 11.66
N PHE A 116 -3.98 6.04 12.62
CA PHE A 116 -4.39 5.92 14.01
C PHE A 116 -4.39 7.25 14.76
N ASN A 117 -3.37 8.09 14.56
CA ASN A 117 -3.17 9.28 15.39
C ASN A 117 -3.78 10.56 14.80
N ARG A 118 -3.99 10.62 13.46
CA ARG A 118 -4.58 11.79 12.81
C ARG A 118 -5.96 11.55 12.25
N MET A 119 -6.23 10.38 11.64
CA MET A 119 -7.57 10.05 11.15
C MET A 119 -8.46 9.41 12.22
N ASN A 120 -7.91 9.09 13.39
CA ASN A 120 -8.62 8.43 14.49
C ASN A 120 -9.24 7.07 14.10
N LEU A 121 -8.60 6.34 13.18
CA LEU A 121 -9.01 4.98 12.89
C LEU A 121 -8.75 4.07 14.09
N HIS A 122 -9.54 3.02 14.22
CA HIS A 122 -9.40 2.00 15.24
C HIS A 122 -8.72 0.74 14.70
N ARG A 123 -8.93 0.45 13.41
CA ARG A 123 -8.46 -0.77 12.75
C ARG A 123 -7.96 -0.45 11.34
N VAL A 124 -6.80 -1.02 10.99
CA VAL A 124 -6.31 -1.06 9.62
C VAL A 124 -6.07 -2.52 9.24
N TYR A 125 -6.50 -2.92 8.05
CA TYR A 125 -6.33 -4.27 7.56
C TYR A 125 -5.81 -4.26 6.11
N LEU A 126 -5.33 -5.39 5.66
CA LEU A 126 -4.86 -5.60 4.29
C LEU A 126 -5.15 -7.02 3.82
N ARG A 127 -5.06 -7.22 2.51
CA ARG A 127 -5.06 -8.53 1.87
C ARG A 127 -3.71 -8.76 1.19
N VAL A 128 -3.20 -9.97 1.30
CA VAL A 128 -1.93 -10.36 0.69
C VAL A 128 -2.01 -11.82 0.23
N TYR A 129 -1.45 -12.11 -0.93
CA TYR A 129 -1.42 -13.48 -1.46
C TYR A 129 -0.42 -14.33 -0.71
N ASP A 130 -0.71 -15.62 -0.55
CA ASP A 130 0.09 -16.58 0.21
C ASP A 130 1.53 -16.72 -0.30
N PHE A 131 1.73 -16.58 -1.63
CA PHE A 131 3.06 -16.62 -2.25
C PHE A 131 3.89 -15.34 -2.04
N ASN A 132 3.28 -14.22 -1.64
CA ASN A 132 4.00 -12.95 -1.42
C ASN A 132 4.65 -12.90 -0.03
N LEU A 133 5.54 -13.85 0.22
CA LEU A 133 6.21 -14.02 1.52
C LEU A 133 6.99 -12.76 1.97
N ARG A 134 7.51 -11.99 1.01
CA ARG A 134 8.22 -10.74 1.30
C ARG A 134 7.30 -9.71 1.94
N SER A 135 6.13 -9.50 1.37
CA SER A 135 5.15 -8.55 1.90
C SER A 135 4.58 -9.02 3.24
N ILE A 136 4.26 -10.32 3.37
CA ILE A 136 3.79 -10.89 4.63
C ILE A 136 4.78 -10.60 5.77
N LYS A 137 6.07 -10.91 5.58
CA LYS A 137 7.11 -10.62 6.57
C LYS A 137 7.24 -9.12 6.90
N SER A 138 7.04 -8.26 5.89
CA SER A 138 7.06 -6.81 6.10
C SER A 138 5.87 -6.36 6.96
N TYR A 139 4.68 -6.88 6.69
CA TYR A 139 3.48 -6.55 7.46
C TYR A 139 3.54 -7.08 8.90
N GLU A 140 4.05 -8.29 9.09
CA GLU A 140 4.30 -8.83 10.44
C GLU A 140 5.26 -7.94 11.24
N LYS A 141 6.33 -7.41 10.62
CA LYS A 141 7.23 -6.42 11.25
C LYS A 141 6.52 -5.10 11.62
N CYS A 142 5.52 -4.71 10.85
CA CYS A 142 4.70 -3.53 11.15
C CYS A 142 3.65 -3.78 12.25
N GLY A 143 3.54 -5.02 12.76
CA GLY A 143 2.61 -5.40 13.81
C GLY A 143 1.27 -5.97 13.33
N PHE A 144 1.10 -6.18 12.03
CA PHE A 144 -0.09 -6.85 11.52
C PHE A 144 -0.14 -8.31 11.96
N LYS A 145 -1.32 -8.78 12.30
CA LYS A 145 -1.61 -10.17 12.67
C LYS A 145 -2.48 -10.83 11.60
N ARG A 146 -2.27 -12.10 11.34
CA ARG A 146 -3.16 -12.89 10.49
C ARG A 146 -4.51 -13.05 11.18
N GLU A 147 -5.59 -12.78 10.45
CA GLU A 147 -6.96 -12.83 10.97
C GLU A 147 -7.82 -13.86 10.23
N GLY A 148 -7.46 -14.19 8.99
CA GLY A 148 -8.19 -15.17 8.20
C GLY A 148 -7.49 -15.50 6.89
N VAL A 149 -8.06 -16.51 6.22
CA VAL A 149 -7.63 -16.97 4.90
C VAL A 149 -8.86 -17.17 4.03
N LEU A 150 -8.85 -16.55 2.85
CA LEU A 150 -9.80 -16.83 1.79
C LEU A 150 -9.17 -17.89 0.90
N ARG A 151 -9.71 -19.11 0.94
CA ARG A 151 -9.16 -20.24 0.19
C ARG A 151 -9.48 -20.11 -1.28
N ASP A 152 -8.52 -20.43 -2.16
CA ASP A 152 -8.68 -20.43 -3.61
C ASP A 152 -9.23 -19.11 -4.18
N ASP A 153 -8.87 -17.97 -3.58
CA ASP A 153 -9.41 -16.66 -3.89
C ASP A 153 -8.80 -16.03 -5.16
N LEU A 154 -7.59 -16.44 -5.52
CA LEU A 154 -6.86 -15.94 -6.68
C LEU A 154 -6.44 -17.08 -7.61
N TYR A 155 -6.78 -17.00 -8.90
CA TYR A 155 -6.17 -17.83 -9.93
C TYR A 155 -4.99 -17.11 -10.58
N ALA A 156 -3.78 -17.62 -10.37
CA ALA A 156 -2.54 -17.10 -10.96
C ALA A 156 -1.57 -18.25 -11.24
N HIS A 157 -0.68 -18.08 -12.21
CA HIS A 157 0.36 -19.08 -12.56
C HIS A 157 -0.16 -20.50 -12.86
N GLY A 158 -1.42 -20.62 -13.28
CA GLY A 158 -2.02 -21.92 -13.61
C GLY A 158 -2.65 -22.65 -12.41
N GLU A 159 -2.66 -22.07 -11.23
CA GLU A 159 -3.23 -22.65 -10.01
C GLU A 159 -4.01 -21.61 -9.17
N TYR A 160 -4.76 -22.09 -8.18
CA TYR A 160 -5.44 -21.26 -7.21
C TYR A 160 -4.55 -20.99 -6.01
N HIS A 161 -4.63 -19.77 -5.51
CA HIS A 161 -3.88 -19.27 -4.36
C HIS A 161 -4.80 -18.71 -3.30
N ASP A 162 -4.38 -18.78 -2.07
CA ASP A 162 -5.08 -18.21 -0.94
C ASP A 162 -4.80 -16.71 -0.78
N THR A 163 -5.81 -15.97 -0.33
CA THR A 163 -5.63 -14.59 0.13
C THR A 163 -5.65 -14.56 1.65
N ILE A 164 -4.55 -14.10 2.23
CA ILE A 164 -4.40 -13.92 3.68
C ILE A 164 -4.91 -12.53 4.05
N ILE A 165 -5.80 -12.48 5.03
CA ILE A 165 -6.27 -11.24 5.65
C ILE A 165 -5.42 -10.96 6.87
N MET A 166 -4.82 -9.77 6.94
CA MET A 166 -4.04 -9.34 8.09
C MET A 166 -4.58 -8.01 8.61
N GLY A 167 -4.60 -7.84 9.92
CA GLY A 167 -5.11 -6.63 10.58
C GLY A 167 -4.24 -6.18 11.73
N ILE A 168 -4.37 -4.90 12.08
CA ILE A 168 -3.75 -4.29 13.25
C ILE A 168 -4.76 -3.33 13.89
N LEU A 169 -4.88 -3.39 15.21
CA LEU A 169 -5.70 -2.48 16.00
C LEU A 169 -4.85 -1.31 16.51
N ARG A 170 -5.50 -0.19 16.76
CA ARG A 170 -4.83 1.02 17.28
C ARG A 170 -3.97 0.73 18.52
N ASP A 171 -4.50 -0.04 19.46
CA ASP A 171 -3.82 -0.32 20.73
C ASP A 171 -2.64 -1.30 20.58
N GLU A 172 -2.55 -1.98 19.44
CA GLU A 172 -1.43 -2.86 19.08
C GLU A 172 -0.31 -2.11 18.38
N PHE A 173 -0.60 -0.93 17.82
CA PHE A 173 0.36 -0.15 17.06
C PHE A 173 1.45 0.42 17.98
N LYS A 174 2.68 0.03 17.71
CA LYS A 174 3.88 0.57 18.37
C LYS A 174 4.79 1.15 17.31
N LYS A 175 5.14 2.43 17.43
CA LYS A 175 6.20 2.99 16.58
C LYS A 175 7.46 2.16 16.74
N LEU A 176 8.13 1.87 15.61
CA LEU A 176 9.45 1.26 15.68
C LEU A 176 10.38 2.20 16.44
N PRO A 177 11.22 1.68 17.37
CA PRO A 177 12.16 2.50 18.10
C PRO A 177 13.04 3.30 17.14
N ASP A 178 13.40 4.48 17.56
CA ASP A 178 14.40 5.27 16.85
C ASP A 178 15.75 4.57 17.05
N ASP A 179 16.40 4.15 15.95
CA ASP A 179 17.75 3.58 15.95
C ASP A 179 18.78 4.64 16.31
#